data_5bad37eb706003b870dc0024cb816c91
#
_entry.id   5bad37eb706003b870dc0024cb816c91
#
_cell.length_a   1.000
_cell.length_b   1.000
_cell.length_c   1.000
_cell.angle_alpha   90.00
_cell.angle_beta   90.00
_cell.angle_gamma   90.00
#
_symmetry.space_group_name_H-M   'P 1'
#
loop_
_entity.id
_entity.type
_entity.pdbx_description
1 polymer ?
#
loop_
_entity_poly.entity_id
_entity_poly.type
_entity_poly.pdbx_seq_one_letter_code
_entity_poly.pdbx_strand_id
1 'polypeptide(L)'
;MSDMIQRAAEVPFELGGQRLDQIAAQLFPEHSRSRLAGWIKDGRLTVDGAVLRPRDIVHSGAQLVLEAEQEAQGEWLAQDIELEIVYEDEHILVIDKPAGLVVHPAAGHQDGTLLNALLYHVPDIANVPRAGIVHRPDKDTTGLMVVAKTLEAHTKLVAQLQARSVSRIYEAIVIGVITSGGTIDAPIGRHGVQRQKMAVVDAGKVAVSHYRVLERFRAHTHTRVKLETGRTHQIRVHMSHIGYPLVGDPVYGGRFRIPPVASQTLVQTLREFPRQALHARFLELDHPATGVRMKWESPLPEDFLWLLSLLRQDREAFVG
;
A
#
# COMPACT_ATOMS: atom_id res chain seq x y z
N MET A 1 30.23 -17.61 -5.37
CA MET A 1 30.65 -17.74 -3.98
C MET A 1 29.73 -16.86 -3.18
N SER A 2 28.96 -17.40 -2.25
CA SER A 2 28.10 -16.59 -1.40
C SER A 2 28.99 -15.82 -0.43
N ASP A 3 28.90 -14.49 -0.44
CA ASP A 3 29.61 -13.65 0.51
C ASP A 3 29.04 -13.88 1.92
N MET A 4 29.90 -14.23 2.87
CA MET A 4 29.53 -14.37 4.28
C MET A 4 29.45 -13.01 4.94
N ILE A 5 28.31 -12.69 5.52
CA ILE A 5 28.14 -11.52 6.37
C ILE A 5 28.62 -11.91 7.77
N GLN A 6 29.66 -11.26 8.27
CA GLN A 6 30.09 -11.37 9.65
C GLN A 6 30.05 -9.97 10.30
N ARG A 7 29.23 -9.81 11.31
CA ARG A 7 29.06 -8.58 12.07
C ARG A 7 28.98 -8.91 13.56
N ALA A 8 29.57 -8.07 14.37
CA ALA A 8 29.39 -8.13 15.82
C ALA A 8 29.10 -6.72 16.36
N ALA A 9 28.24 -6.62 17.34
CA ALA A 9 27.92 -5.38 18.00
C ALA A 9 27.54 -5.63 19.46
N GLU A 10 28.01 -4.76 20.35
CA GLU A 10 27.59 -4.76 21.76
C GLU A 10 26.29 -3.94 21.90
N VAL A 11 25.37 -4.41 22.72
CA VAL A 11 24.13 -3.70 23.03
C VAL A 11 24.42 -2.46 23.88
N PRO A 12 24.21 -1.24 23.35
CA PRO A 12 24.40 -0.02 24.12
C PRO A 12 23.43 0.08 25.30
N PHE A 13 23.79 0.89 26.31
CA PHE A 13 22.98 1.05 27.51
C PHE A 13 21.54 1.48 27.20
N GLU A 14 21.37 2.36 26.22
CA GLU A 14 20.07 2.93 25.80
C GLU A 14 19.15 1.90 25.14
N LEU A 15 19.70 0.80 24.64
CA LEU A 15 18.94 -0.26 23.98
C LEU A 15 18.69 -1.47 24.90
N GLY A 16 19.33 -1.51 26.08
CA GLY A 16 19.13 -2.56 27.07
C GLY A 16 17.66 -2.63 27.52
N GLY A 17 17.18 -3.86 27.71
CA GLY A 17 15.78 -4.09 28.11
C GLY A 17 14.77 -4.09 26.96
N GLN A 18 15.20 -3.94 25.72
CA GLN A 18 14.34 -4.04 24.54
C GLN A 18 14.37 -5.47 23.96
N ARG A 19 13.46 -5.71 23.04
CA ARG A 19 13.38 -7.00 22.33
C ARG A 19 14.55 -7.15 21.35
N LEU A 20 15.06 -8.36 21.23
CA LEU A 20 16.19 -8.69 20.35
C LEU A 20 15.96 -8.23 18.89
N ASP A 21 14.75 -8.44 18.33
CA ASP A 21 14.44 -8.03 16.95
C ASP A 21 14.45 -6.50 16.77
N GLN A 22 14.21 -5.73 17.82
CA GLN A 22 14.29 -4.27 17.81
C GLN A 22 15.71 -3.76 17.92
N ILE A 23 16.48 -4.36 18.84
CA ILE A 23 17.90 -4.04 19.05
C ILE A 23 18.69 -4.36 17.77
N ALA A 24 18.51 -5.57 17.22
CA ALA A 24 19.18 -5.99 16.00
C ALA A 24 18.90 -5.05 14.82
N ALA A 25 17.66 -4.57 14.65
CA ALA A 25 17.32 -3.63 13.59
C ALA A 25 17.97 -2.23 13.74
N GLN A 26 18.35 -1.85 14.95
CA GLN A 26 19.08 -0.61 15.21
C GLN A 26 20.59 -0.77 15.05
N LEU A 27 21.13 -1.92 15.44
CA LEU A 27 22.57 -2.21 15.38
C LEU A 27 23.03 -2.63 13.97
N PHE A 28 22.13 -3.21 13.18
CA PHE A 28 22.38 -3.67 11.80
C PHE A 28 21.37 -3.04 10.83
N PRO A 29 21.40 -1.69 10.65
CA PRO A 29 20.38 -0.96 9.89
C PRO A 29 20.37 -1.29 8.38
N GLU A 30 21.44 -1.90 7.86
CA GLU A 30 21.55 -2.38 6.49
C GLU A 30 20.61 -3.57 6.21
N HIS A 31 20.07 -4.22 7.25
CA HIS A 31 19.19 -5.36 7.11
C HIS A 31 17.76 -5.08 7.60
N SER A 32 16.75 -5.61 6.90
CA SER A 32 15.36 -5.44 7.32
C SER A 32 15.10 -6.20 8.63
N ARG A 33 14.24 -5.63 9.50
CA ARG A 33 13.85 -6.28 10.77
C ARG A 33 13.28 -7.70 10.56
N SER A 34 12.58 -7.94 9.46
CA SER A 34 12.03 -9.26 9.12
C SER A 34 13.14 -10.26 8.83
N ARG A 35 14.20 -9.83 8.12
CA ARG A 35 15.36 -10.65 7.81
C ARG A 35 16.15 -10.98 9.08
N LEU A 36 16.41 -9.97 9.91
CA LEU A 36 17.07 -10.16 11.20
C LEU A 36 16.28 -11.12 12.10
N ALA A 37 14.96 -11.00 12.16
CA ALA A 37 14.11 -11.92 12.90
C ALA A 37 14.14 -13.37 12.35
N GLY A 38 14.32 -13.55 11.04
CA GLY A 38 14.60 -14.84 10.41
C GLY A 38 15.94 -15.39 10.90
N TRP A 39 17.01 -14.63 10.75
CA TRP A 39 18.35 -15.03 11.19
C TRP A 39 18.47 -15.34 12.69
N ILE A 40 17.72 -14.62 13.54
CA ILE A 40 17.61 -14.95 14.96
C ILE A 40 17.01 -16.36 15.16
N LYS A 41 15.92 -16.67 14.46
CA LYS A 41 15.25 -17.99 14.54
C LYS A 41 16.13 -19.12 14.02
N ASP A 42 16.88 -18.85 12.97
CA ASP A 42 17.75 -19.82 12.30
C ASP A 42 19.11 -19.95 12.99
N GLY A 43 19.33 -19.22 14.10
CA GLY A 43 20.58 -19.26 14.87
C GLY A 43 21.76 -18.58 14.19
N ARG A 44 21.54 -17.81 13.13
CA ARG A 44 22.57 -17.04 12.42
C ARG A 44 22.88 -15.71 13.11
N LEU A 45 21.98 -15.21 13.96
CA LEU A 45 22.22 -14.11 14.89
C LEU A 45 22.08 -14.63 16.31
N THR A 46 23.18 -14.57 17.05
CA THR A 46 23.28 -15.05 18.42
C THR A 46 23.54 -13.90 19.40
N VAL A 47 23.23 -14.12 20.67
CA VAL A 47 23.50 -13.20 21.77
C VAL A 47 24.34 -13.94 22.81
N ASP A 48 25.55 -13.45 23.07
CA ASP A 48 26.54 -14.11 23.96
C ASP A 48 26.72 -15.59 23.61
N GLY A 49 26.67 -15.91 22.29
CA GLY A 49 26.79 -17.28 21.78
C GLY A 49 25.50 -18.12 21.87
N ALA A 50 24.42 -17.61 22.46
CA ALA A 50 23.16 -18.32 22.59
C ALA A 50 22.14 -17.92 21.49
N VAL A 51 21.35 -18.90 21.03
CA VAL A 51 20.22 -18.67 20.12
C VAL A 51 18.99 -18.28 20.95
N LEU A 52 18.51 -17.06 20.77
CA LEU A 52 17.33 -16.52 21.44
C LEU A 52 16.14 -16.44 20.46
N ARG A 53 14.97 -16.05 20.97
CA ARG A 53 13.80 -15.74 20.12
C ARG A 53 13.79 -14.25 19.76
N PRO A 54 13.23 -13.84 18.62
CA PRO A 54 13.14 -12.43 18.24
C PRO A 54 12.46 -11.51 19.28
N ARG A 55 11.63 -12.09 20.15
CA ARG A 55 10.88 -11.36 21.20
C ARG A 55 11.57 -11.35 22.56
N ASP A 56 12.63 -12.10 22.73
CA ASP A 56 13.32 -12.16 24.01
C ASP A 56 14.00 -10.82 24.32
N ILE A 57 14.02 -10.48 25.61
CA ILE A 57 14.60 -9.22 26.09
C ILE A 57 16.11 -9.42 26.24
N VAL A 58 16.87 -8.45 25.74
CA VAL A 58 18.34 -8.47 25.81
C VAL A 58 18.82 -7.29 26.65
N HIS A 59 19.81 -7.53 27.52
CA HIS A 59 20.37 -6.52 28.40
C HIS A 59 21.52 -5.75 27.72
N SER A 60 21.81 -4.57 28.22
CA SER A 60 22.99 -3.79 27.81
C SER A 60 24.28 -4.58 28.08
N GLY A 61 25.28 -4.40 27.23
CA GLY A 61 26.56 -5.10 27.30
C GLY A 61 26.57 -6.49 26.65
N ALA A 62 25.41 -7.05 26.28
CA ALA A 62 25.35 -8.33 25.57
C ALA A 62 25.97 -8.20 24.16
N GLN A 63 26.67 -9.23 23.71
CA GLN A 63 27.31 -9.28 22.39
C GLN A 63 26.38 -9.95 21.36
N LEU A 64 25.96 -9.19 20.36
CA LEU A 64 25.27 -9.72 19.20
C LEU A 64 26.31 -10.13 18.14
N VAL A 65 26.24 -11.37 17.68
CA VAL A 65 27.06 -11.88 16.58
C VAL A 65 26.15 -12.34 15.46
N LEU A 66 26.31 -11.75 14.28
CA LEU A 66 25.61 -12.11 13.06
C LEU A 66 26.58 -12.84 12.12
N GLU A 67 26.31 -14.10 11.85
CA GLU A 67 27.01 -14.92 10.87
C GLU A 67 25.97 -15.50 9.91
N ALA A 68 25.78 -14.85 8.78
CA ALA A 68 24.81 -15.28 7.79
C ALA A 68 25.46 -15.33 6.41
N GLU A 69 25.10 -16.30 5.61
CA GLU A 69 25.37 -16.20 4.20
C GLU A 69 24.58 -14.99 3.67
N GLN A 70 25.22 -14.16 2.89
CA GLN A 70 24.52 -13.19 2.07
C GLN A 70 23.70 -14.03 1.09
N GLU A 71 22.53 -14.54 1.55
CA GLU A 71 21.54 -14.95 0.60
C GLU A 71 21.35 -13.74 -0.29
N ALA A 72 21.68 -13.86 -1.57
CA ALA A 72 21.21 -12.92 -2.58
C ALA A 72 19.74 -12.72 -2.21
N GLN A 73 19.34 -11.51 -1.86
CA GLN A 73 17.91 -11.17 -1.76
C GLN A 73 17.36 -11.71 -3.03
N GLY A 74 16.54 -12.79 -2.95
CA GLY A 74 16.22 -13.63 -4.08
C GLY A 74 16.12 -12.70 -5.27
N GLU A 75 17.04 -12.86 -6.24
CA GLU A 75 17.23 -11.87 -7.30
C GLU A 75 15.88 -11.71 -7.92
N TRP A 76 15.19 -10.64 -7.54
CA TRP A 76 13.94 -10.32 -8.20
C TRP A 76 14.30 -10.08 -9.64
N LEU A 77 13.89 -11.02 -10.49
CA LEU A 77 14.24 -11.00 -11.90
C LEU A 77 13.56 -9.79 -12.54
N ALA A 78 14.33 -9.04 -13.30
CA ALA A 78 13.79 -8.04 -14.20
C ALA A 78 12.87 -8.74 -15.21
N GLN A 79 11.65 -8.23 -15.39
CA GLN A 79 10.67 -8.78 -16.32
C GLN A 79 10.12 -7.67 -17.20
N ASP A 80 10.04 -7.94 -18.49
CA ASP A 80 9.45 -7.04 -19.48
C ASP A 80 7.92 -7.03 -19.31
N ILE A 81 7.47 -6.19 -18.39
CA ILE A 81 6.07 -5.93 -18.09
C ILE A 81 5.80 -4.47 -18.44
N GLU A 82 4.85 -4.25 -19.33
CA GLU A 82 4.47 -2.91 -19.78
C GLU A 82 4.00 -2.04 -18.61
N LEU A 83 4.54 -0.81 -18.55
CA LEU A 83 4.18 0.21 -17.57
C LEU A 83 3.56 1.40 -18.28
N GLU A 84 2.38 1.81 -17.84
CA GLU A 84 1.78 3.07 -18.28
C GLU A 84 2.43 4.23 -17.53
N ILE A 85 3.41 4.87 -18.20
CA ILE A 85 4.23 5.94 -17.62
C ILE A 85 3.51 7.27 -17.86
N VAL A 86 3.19 7.96 -16.78
CA VAL A 86 2.56 9.30 -16.78
C VAL A 86 3.62 10.40 -16.75
N TYR A 87 4.70 10.17 -16.03
CA TYR A 87 5.83 11.09 -15.93
C TYR A 87 7.09 10.32 -15.56
N GLU A 88 8.22 10.73 -16.13
CA GLU A 88 9.53 10.19 -15.78
C GLU A 88 10.61 11.24 -15.95
N ASP A 89 11.55 11.28 -14.99
CA ASP A 89 12.81 12.00 -15.08
C ASP A 89 13.95 11.18 -14.44
N GLU A 90 15.07 11.82 -14.09
CA GLU A 90 16.21 11.17 -13.47
C GLU A 90 15.94 10.72 -12.02
N HIS A 91 14.94 11.29 -11.35
CA HIS A 91 14.71 11.14 -9.91
C HIS A 91 13.47 10.33 -9.56
N ILE A 92 12.41 10.49 -10.33
CA ILE A 92 11.11 9.85 -10.09
C ILE A 92 10.49 9.27 -11.35
N LEU A 93 9.63 8.28 -11.14
CA LEU A 93 8.74 7.71 -12.13
C LEU A 93 7.32 7.74 -11.56
N VAL A 94 6.36 8.29 -12.31
CA VAL A 94 4.94 8.24 -11.98
C VAL A 94 4.24 7.36 -13.01
N ILE A 95 3.56 6.35 -12.53
CA ILE A 95 2.84 5.38 -13.36
C ILE A 95 1.35 5.41 -13.10
N ASP A 96 0.56 5.04 -14.09
CA ASP A 96 -0.84 4.66 -13.95
C ASP A 96 -0.93 3.14 -13.80
N LYS A 97 -1.08 2.67 -12.57
CA LYS A 97 -1.06 1.25 -12.27
C LYS A 97 -2.35 0.58 -12.74
N PRO A 98 -2.30 -0.45 -13.58
CA PRO A 98 -3.49 -1.22 -13.95
C PRO A 98 -4.03 -2.06 -12.79
N ALA A 99 -5.28 -2.51 -12.91
CA ALA A 99 -5.83 -3.54 -12.02
C ALA A 99 -5.08 -4.87 -12.21
N GLY A 100 -5.02 -5.68 -11.16
CA GLY A 100 -4.37 -7.00 -11.20
C GLY A 100 -2.86 -6.98 -10.97
N LEU A 101 -2.18 -5.83 -11.14
CA LEU A 101 -0.74 -5.74 -10.92
C LEU A 101 -0.40 -5.61 -9.43
N VAL A 102 0.25 -6.63 -8.89
CA VAL A 102 0.79 -6.63 -7.52
C VAL A 102 2.00 -5.72 -7.47
N VAL A 103 2.10 -4.88 -6.44
CA VAL A 103 3.19 -3.90 -6.34
C VAL A 103 4.52 -4.55 -5.96
N HIS A 104 4.53 -5.48 -5.02
CA HIS A 104 5.75 -6.07 -4.47
C HIS A 104 5.57 -7.57 -4.26
N PRO A 105 6.57 -8.41 -4.56
CA PRO A 105 6.50 -9.83 -4.32
C PRO A 105 6.02 -10.19 -2.91
N ALA A 106 5.11 -11.14 -2.83
CA ALA A 106 4.52 -11.62 -1.59
C ALA A 106 4.16 -13.11 -1.73
N ALA A 107 3.74 -13.74 -0.63
CA ALA A 107 3.27 -15.12 -0.67
C ALA A 107 2.17 -15.30 -1.76
N GLY A 108 2.41 -16.19 -2.70
CA GLY A 108 1.53 -16.45 -3.86
C GLY A 108 1.76 -15.56 -5.10
N HIS A 109 2.67 -14.58 -5.04
CA HIS A 109 3.07 -13.73 -6.16
C HIS A 109 4.56 -13.40 -6.02
N GLN A 110 5.44 -14.31 -6.43
CA GLN A 110 6.90 -14.14 -6.31
C GLN A 110 7.49 -13.36 -7.49
N ASP A 111 6.80 -13.34 -8.63
CA ASP A 111 7.15 -12.65 -9.86
C ASP A 111 5.91 -12.00 -10.51
N GLY A 112 6.06 -11.42 -11.69
CA GLY A 112 4.97 -10.72 -12.37
C GLY A 112 4.48 -9.48 -11.63
N THR A 113 5.32 -8.84 -10.83
CA THR A 113 4.96 -7.68 -10.01
C THR A 113 5.50 -6.38 -10.58
N LEU A 114 4.98 -5.25 -10.11
CA LEU A 114 5.52 -3.94 -10.45
C LEU A 114 7.02 -3.85 -10.18
N LEU A 115 7.50 -4.44 -9.08
CA LEU A 115 8.93 -4.48 -8.77
C LEU A 115 9.75 -5.12 -9.90
N ASN A 116 9.27 -6.24 -10.45
CA ASN A 116 9.94 -6.91 -11.57
C ASN A 116 9.96 -6.04 -12.84
N ALA A 117 8.86 -5.33 -13.10
CA ALA A 117 8.77 -4.36 -14.20
C ALA A 117 9.73 -3.18 -14.02
N LEU A 118 9.83 -2.65 -12.79
CA LEU A 118 10.73 -1.54 -12.46
C LEU A 118 12.21 -1.93 -12.63
N LEU A 119 12.60 -3.13 -12.24
CA LEU A 119 13.95 -3.64 -12.44
C LEU A 119 14.31 -3.77 -13.92
N TYR A 120 13.34 -4.05 -14.77
CA TYR A 120 13.56 -4.10 -16.22
C TYR A 120 13.64 -2.69 -16.83
N HIS A 121 12.71 -1.81 -16.45
CA HIS A 121 12.62 -0.46 -17.00
C HIS A 121 13.76 0.45 -16.54
N VAL A 122 14.17 0.34 -15.25
CA VAL A 122 15.24 1.14 -14.64
C VAL A 122 16.25 0.19 -13.98
N PRO A 123 17.26 -0.34 -14.69
CA PRO A 123 18.18 -1.35 -14.16
C PRO A 123 18.87 -0.94 -12.84
N ASP A 124 19.26 0.32 -12.69
CA ASP A 124 19.95 0.82 -11.50
C ASP A 124 19.04 0.93 -10.25
N ILE A 125 17.73 0.79 -10.43
CA ILE A 125 16.76 0.89 -9.31
C ILE A 125 16.92 -0.25 -8.28
N ALA A 126 17.62 -1.32 -8.65
CA ALA A 126 17.97 -2.40 -7.74
C ALA A 126 18.77 -1.91 -6.51
N ASN A 127 19.52 -0.80 -6.66
CA ASN A 127 20.28 -0.17 -5.60
C ASN A 127 19.43 0.71 -4.67
N VAL A 128 18.16 0.97 -5.03
CA VAL A 128 17.21 1.76 -4.23
C VAL A 128 16.38 0.81 -3.37
N PRO A 129 16.16 1.09 -2.08
CA PRO A 129 15.35 0.24 -1.22
C PRO A 129 14.00 -0.08 -1.85
N ARG A 130 13.65 -1.39 -1.92
CA ARG A 130 12.40 -1.90 -2.52
C ARG A 130 12.20 -1.46 -3.99
N ALA A 131 13.28 -1.32 -4.75
CA ALA A 131 13.23 -0.77 -6.10
C ALA A 131 12.46 0.56 -6.18
N GLY A 132 12.72 1.46 -5.24
CA GLY A 132 12.12 2.79 -5.21
C GLY A 132 10.65 2.87 -4.79
N ILE A 133 10.02 1.77 -4.43
CA ILE A 133 8.62 1.73 -4.02
C ILE A 133 8.44 2.34 -2.63
N VAL A 134 7.82 3.52 -2.55
CA VAL A 134 7.59 4.27 -1.31
C VAL A 134 6.16 4.14 -0.76
N HIS A 135 5.21 3.74 -1.60
CA HIS A 135 3.83 3.43 -1.20
C HIS A 135 3.26 2.32 -2.09
N ARG A 136 2.21 1.65 -1.63
CA ARG A 136 1.67 0.50 -2.34
C ARG A 136 0.14 0.51 -2.35
N PRO A 137 -0.48 0.88 -3.48
CA PRO A 137 -1.88 0.59 -3.73
C PRO A 137 -2.16 -0.92 -3.70
N ASP A 138 -3.41 -1.29 -3.45
CA ASP A 138 -3.83 -2.70 -3.49
C ASP A 138 -3.72 -3.25 -4.93
N LYS A 139 -3.60 -4.58 -5.07
CA LYS A 139 -3.49 -5.28 -6.36
C LYS A 139 -4.49 -4.76 -7.40
N ASP A 140 -5.76 -4.68 -7.01
CA ASP A 140 -6.88 -4.36 -7.92
C ASP A 140 -7.31 -2.88 -7.85
N THR A 141 -6.58 -2.03 -7.13
CA THR A 141 -6.73 -0.58 -7.18
C THR A 141 -5.92 -0.03 -8.35
N THR A 142 -6.58 0.72 -9.23
CA THR A 142 -5.97 1.38 -10.38
C THR A 142 -5.49 2.78 -10.05
N GLY A 143 -4.66 3.36 -10.93
CA GLY A 143 -4.33 4.78 -10.88
C GLY A 143 -2.91 5.09 -10.39
N LEU A 144 -2.70 6.35 -10.10
CA LEU A 144 -1.38 6.96 -9.92
C LEU A 144 -0.56 6.39 -8.76
N MET A 145 0.69 6.12 -9.06
CA MET A 145 1.70 5.72 -8.10
C MET A 145 3.05 6.36 -8.44
N VAL A 146 3.78 6.86 -7.43
CA VAL A 146 5.14 7.37 -7.59
C VAL A 146 6.17 6.35 -7.12
N VAL A 147 7.27 6.28 -7.86
CA VAL A 147 8.45 5.46 -7.58
C VAL A 147 9.68 6.35 -7.59
N ALA A 148 10.58 6.15 -6.64
CA ALA A 148 11.86 6.84 -6.60
C ALA A 148 12.90 6.10 -7.46
N LYS A 149 13.61 6.80 -8.34
CA LYS A 149 14.69 6.22 -9.15
C LYS A 149 16.05 6.30 -8.47
N THR A 150 16.20 7.15 -7.45
CA THR A 150 17.45 7.34 -6.70
C THR A 150 17.23 7.20 -5.20
N LEU A 151 18.29 6.89 -4.45
CA LEU A 151 18.25 6.80 -2.99
C LEU A 151 17.85 8.13 -2.34
N GLU A 152 18.34 9.25 -2.89
CA GLU A 152 17.98 10.58 -2.39
C GLU A 152 16.49 10.87 -2.59
N ALA A 153 15.95 10.61 -3.78
CA ALA A 153 14.52 10.74 -4.06
C ALA A 153 13.69 9.86 -3.15
N HIS A 154 14.11 8.60 -2.92
CA HIS A 154 13.44 7.68 -2.01
C HIS A 154 13.35 8.25 -0.59
N THR A 155 14.47 8.74 -0.06
CA THR A 155 14.53 9.32 1.29
C THR A 155 13.59 10.53 1.42
N LYS A 156 13.63 11.46 0.44
CA LYS A 156 12.77 12.65 0.44
C LYS A 156 11.29 12.32 0.28
N LEU A 157 10.92 11.38 -0.60
CA LEU A 157 9.54 10.96 -0.77
C LEU A 157 8.99 10.25 0.48
N VAL A 158 9.80 9.41 1.14
CA VAL A 158 9.43 8.81 2.42
C VAL A 158 9.20 9.88 3.48
N ALA A 159 10.06 10.89 3.57
CA ALA A 159 9.89 12.01 4.50
C ALA A 159 8.58 12.80 4.21
N GLN A 160 8.28 13.08 2.94
CA GLN A 160 7.03 13.73 2.56
C GLN A 160 5.78 12.91 2.92
N LEU A 161 5.84 11.58 2.73
CA LEU A 161 4.75 10.67 3.12
C LEU A 161 4.55 10.63 4.64
N GLN A 162 5.63 10.65 5.41
CA GLN A 162 5.60 10.73 6.88
C GLN A 162 5.06 12.08 7.37
N ALA A 163 5.45 13.18 6.73
CA ALA A 163 4.95 14.53 6.98
C ALA A 163 3.53 14.76 6.46
N ARG A 164 2.93 13.77 5.75
CA ARG A 164 1.60 13.84 5.12
C ARG A 164 1.46 14.97 4.09
N SER A 165 2.57 15.41 3.49
CA SER A 165 2.58 16.46 2.47
C SER A 165 2.29 15.94 1.06
N VAL A 166 2.39 14.62 0.84
CA VAL A 166 1.96 13.99 -0.42
C VAL A 166 0.44 13.90 -0.45
N SER A 167 -0.19 14.59 -1.40
CA SER A 167 -1.64 14.51 -1.61
C SER A 167 -1.97 13.31 -2.50
N ARG A 168 -2.75 12.38 -1.96
CA ARG A 168 -3.24 11.18 -2.65
C ARG A 168 -4.74 11.20 -2.62
N ILE A 169 -5.34 11.40 -3.80
CA ILE A 169 -6.79 11.55 -3.94
C ILE A 169 -7.32 10.44 -4.82
N TYR A 170 -8.29 9.74 -4.30
CA TYR A 170 -8.94 8.61 -4.95
C TYR A 170 -10.38 8.95 -5.30
N GLU A 171 -10.91 8.28 -6.30
CA GLU A 171 -12.35 8.23 -6.56
C GLU A 171 -12.85 6.80 -6.34
N ALA A 172 -14.04 6.69 -5.74
CA ALA A 172 -14.65 5.42 -5.40
C ALA A 172 -16.15 5.45 -5.64
N ILE A 173 -16.72 4.29 -6.02
CA ILE A 173 -18.17 4.08 -6.03
C ILE A 173 -18.50 3.20 -4.84
N VAL A 174 -19.35 3.71 -3.95
CA VAL A 174 -19.75 3.03 -2.72
C VAL A 174 -21.21 2.61 -2.76
N ILE A 175 -21.53 1.57 -2.02
CA ILE A 175 -22.89 1.08 -1.80
C ILE A 175 -23.55 1.95 -0.73
N GLY A 176 -24.71 2.51 -1.05
CA GLY A 176 -25.46 3.41 -0.17
C GLY A 176 -25.40 4.87 -0.61
N VAL A 177 -26.33 5.67 -0.11
CA VAL A 177 -26.45 7.08 -0.44
C VAL A 177 -25.89 7.93 0.70
N ILE A 178 -24.72 8.50 0.49
CA ILE A 178 -24.06 9.39 1.46
C ILE A 178 -24.70 10.78 1.38
N THR A 179 -25.11 11.32 2.51
CA THR A 179 -25.76 12.66 2.58
C THR A 179 -24.79 13.81 2.57
N SER A 180 -23.60 13.65 3.17
CA SER A 180 -22.58 14.70 3.24
C SER A 180 -21.17 14.12 3.26
N GLY A 181 -20.17 14.92 2.89
CA GLY A 181 -18.78 14.57 3.11
C GLY A 181 -18.41 14.54 4.59
N GLY A 182 -17.25 13.97 4.89
CA GLY A 182 -16.77 13.84 6.28
C GLY A 182 -15.32 13.39 6.38
N THR A 183 -14.91 13.21 7.61
CA THR A 183 -13.60 12.67 7.97
C THR A 183 -13.78 11.38 8.76
N ILE A 184 -13.00 10.36 8.41
CA ILE A 184 -12.92 9.11 9.15
C ILE A 184 -11.54 9.09 9.81
N ASP A 185 -11.52 9.31 11.13
CA ASP A 185 -10.34 9.18 11.97
C ASP A 185 -10.53 7.94 12.84
N ALA A 186 -10.06 6.80 12.34
CA ALA A 186 -10.29 5.51 12.95
C ALA A 186 -9.06 4.60 12.74
N PRO A 187 -8.40 4.16 13.84
CA PRO A 187 -7.14 3.41 13.74
C PRO A 187 -7.36 2.04 13.09
N ILE A 188 -6.42 1.66 12.23
CA ILE A 188 -6.48 0.40 11.46
C ILE A 188 -5.42 -0.58 11.93
N GLY A 189 -5.85 -1.80 12.20
CA GLY A 189 -5.00 -2.95 12.53
C GLY A 189 -5.47 -4.22 11.85
N ARG A 190 -4.83 -5.35 12.16
CA ARG A 190 -5.26 -6.65 11.66
C ARG A 190 -6.57 -7.06 12.35
N HIS A 191 -7.50 -7.63 11.58
CA HIS A 191 -8.74 -8.17 12.11
C HIS A 191 -8.44 -9.27 13.14
N GLY A 192 -9.11 -9.24 14.30
CA GLY A 192 -8.81 -10.14 15.43
C GLY A 192 -8.89 -11.63 15.10
N VAL A 193 -9.82 -12.03 14.24
CA VAL A 193 -10.05 -13.43 13.86
C VAL A 193 -9.54 -13.72 12.45
N GLN A 194 -9.90 -12.90 11.47
CA GLN A 194 -9.50 -13.09 10.06
C GLN A 194 -8.22 -12.35 9.76
N ARG A 195 -7.06 -12.93 10.08
CA ARG A 195 -5.74 -12.27 9.99
C ARG A 195 -5.35 -11.72 8.62
N GLN A 196 -6.00 -12.15 7.55
CA GLN A 196 -5.80 -11.63 6.20
C GLN A 196 -6.54 -10.30 5.95
N LYS A 197 -7.51 -9.96 6.81
CA LYS A 197 -8.26 -8.71 6.76
C LYS A 197 -7.68 -7.66 7.69
N MET A 198 -7.91 -6.41 7.32
CA MET A 198 -7.71 -5.25 8.18
C MET A 198 -9.05 -4.83 8.79
N ALA A 199 -9.03 -4.16 9.92
CA ALA A 199 -10.23 -3.66 10.57
C ALA A 199 -9.90 -2.37 11.35
N VAL A 200 -10.92 -1.59 11.66
CA VAL A 200 -10.82 -0.54 12.67
C VAL A 200 -10.74 -1.23 14.04
N VAL A 201 -9.66 -0.99 14.75
CA VAL A 201 -9.38 -1.55 16.08
C VAL A 201 -8.62 -0.53 16.93
N ASP A 202 -8.92 -0.43 18.21
CA ASP A 202 -8.34 0.59 19.10
C ASP A 202 -6.80 0.53 19.18
N ALA A 203 -6.23 -0.67 19.17
CA ALA A 203 -4.77 -0.89 19.14
C ALA A 203 -4.16 -0.76 17.74
N GLY A 204 -4.91 -0.25 16.77
CA GLY A 204 -4.46 -0.04 15.40
C GLY A 204 -3.51 1.14 15.24
N LYS A 205 -2.97 1.28 14.03
CA LYS A 205 -2.19 2.47 13.67
C LYS A 205 -3.12 3.59 13.25
N VAL A 206 -2.79 4.82 13.65
CA VAL A 206 -3.52 6.03 13.23
C VAL A 206 -3.78 6.01 11.73
N ALA A 207 -5.04 6.22 11.36
CA ALA A 207 -5.50 6.25 9.99
C ALA A 207 -6.58 7.32 9.83
N VAL A 208 -6.37 8.24 8.86
CA VAL A 208 -7.28 9.35 8.60
C VAL A 208 -7.57 9.44 7.11
N SER A 209 -8.86 9.48 6.77
CA SER A 209 -9.37 9.64 5.40
C SER A 209 -10.45 10.72 5.37
N HIS A 210 -10.38 11.62 4.40
CA HIS A 210 -11.40 12.63 4.16
C HIS A 210 -12.16 12.26 2.90
N TYR A 211 -13.50 12.29 2.95
CA TYR A 211 -14.31 11.97 1.78
C TYR A 211 -15.30 13.09 1.45
N ARG A 212 -15.59 13.23 0.16
CA ARG A 212 -16.59 14.14 -0.38
C ARG A 212 -17.48 13.40 -1.35
N VAL A 213 -18.76 13.76 -1.35
CA VAL A 213 -19.73 13.29 -2.34
C VAL A 213 -19.49 14.05 -3.65
N LEU A 214 -19.28 13.32 -4.73
CA LEU A 214 -19.24 13.87 -6.09
C LEU A 214 -20.61 13.78 -6.76
N GLU A 215 -21.24 12.59 -6.69
CA GLU A 215 -22.53 12.35 -7.31
C GLU A 215 -23.32 11.30 -6.51
N ARG A 216 -24.65 11.51 -6.38
CA ARG A 216 -25.55 10.55 -5.72
C ARG A 216 -26.41 9.85 -6.74
N PHE A 217 -26.62 8.57 -6.50
CA PHE A 217 -27.49 7.71 -7.26
C PHE A 217 -28.57 7.13 -6.33
N ARG A 218 -29.47 6.33 -6.86
CA ARG A 218 -30.61 5.77 -6.09
C ARG A 218 -30.19 4.88 -4.92
N ALA A 219 -29.10 4.14 -5.06
CA ALA A 219 -28.60 3.23 -4.03
C ALA A 219 -27.05 3.26 -3.89
N HIS A 220 -26.37 4.14 -4.58
CA HIS A 220 -24.91 4.25 -4.61
C HIS A 220 -24.47 5.69 -4.57
N THR A 221 -23.18 5.92 -4.28
CA THR A 221 -22.57 7.25 -4.28
C THR A 221 -21.20 7.20 -4.94
N HIS A 222 -20.94 8.13 -5.85
CA HIS A 222 -19.60 8.43 -6.33
C HIS A 222 -18.95 9.40 -5.36
N THR A 223 -17.79 9.04 -4.85
CA THR A 223 -17.07 9.78 -3.81
C THR A 223 -15.63 10.05 -4.20
N ARG A 224 -15.09 11.15 -3.68
CA ARG A 224 -13.66 11.45 -3.70
C ARG A 224 -13.11 11.29 -2.30
N VAL A 225 -11.99 10.58 -2.16
CA VAL A 225 -11.36 10.29 -0.88
C VAL A 225 -9.92 10.77 -0.89
N LYS A 226 -9.56 11.67 0.03
CA LYS A 226 -8.20 12.14 0.25
C LYS A 226 -7.59 11.42 1.46
N LEU A 227 -6.39 10.88 1.30
CA LEU A 227 -5.66 10.19 2.35
C LEU A 227 -4.67 11.13 3.04
N GLU A 228 -4.70 11.19 4.39
CA GLU A 228 -3.57 11.69 5.17
C GLU A 228 -2.56 10.59 5.47
N THR A 229 -3.03 9.40 5.76
CA THR A 229 -2.23 8.21 6.07
C THR A 229 -2.40 7.18 4.95
N GLY A 230 -1.54 6.16 4.91
CA GLY A 230 -1.61 5.08 3.92
C GLY A 230 -1.51 3.71 4.60
N ARG A 231 -2.56 3.26 5.28
CA ARG A 231 -2.61 1.92 5.88
C ARG A 231 -3.13 0.91 4.85
N THR A 232 -2.77 -0.34 5.03
CA THR A 232 -3.25 -1.43 4.17
C THR A 232 -4.77 -1.41 4.09
N HIS A 233 -5.33 -1.40 2.88
CA HIS A 233 -6.76 -1.36 2.58
C HIS A 233 -7.51 -0.17 3.21
N GLN A 234 -6.83 0.95 3.51
CA GLN A 234 -7.40 2.01 4.36
C GLN A 234 -8.76 2.53 3.88
N ILE A 235 -8.89 2.94 2.62
CA ILE A 235 -10.15 3.46 2.07
C ILE A 235 -11.25 2.40 2.16
N ARG A 236 -10.94 1.17 1.80
CA ARG A 236 -11.88 0.04 1.80
C ARG A 236 -12.40 -0.25 3.20
N VAL A 237 -11.50 -0.30 4.18
CA VAL A 237 -11.84 -0.51 5.61
C VAL A 237 -12.64 0.67 6.16
N HIS A 238 -12.19 1.90 5.92
CA HIS A 238 -12.84 3.10 6.43
C HIS A 238 -14.26 3.27 5.87
N MET A 239 -14.44 3.13 4.56
CA MET A 239 -15.75 3.25 3.94
C MET A 239 -16.71 2.12 4.38
N SER A 240 -16.21 0.91 4.52
CA SER A 240 -16.99 -0.20 5.09
C SER A 240 -17.36 0.04 6.56
N HIS A 241 -16.45 0.60 7.36
CA HIS A 241 -16.66 0.91 8.78
C HIS A 241 -17.82 1.91 8.98
N ILE A 242 -17.92 2.92 8.12
CA ILE A 242 -19.02 3.90 8.19
C ILE A 242 -20.29 3.44 7.45
N GLY A 243 -20.35 2.17 7.02
CA GLY A 243 -21.55 1.56 6.41
C GLY A 243 -21.71 1.79 4.90
N TYR A 244 -20.67 2.29 4.21
CA TYR A 244 -20.66 2.54 2.77
C TYR A 244 -19.52 1.78 2.07
N PRO A 245 -19.55 0.43 2.05
CA PRO A 245 -18.49 -0.35 1.41
C PRO A 245 -18.43 -0.08 -0.09
N LEU A 246 -17.26 -0.32 -0.69
CA LEU A 246 -17.04 -0.11 -2.12
C LEU A 246 -17.78 -1.18 -2.95
N VAL A 247 -18.30 -0.78 -4.10
CA VAL A 247 -18.83 -1.70 -5.10
C VAL A 247 -17.71 -2.64 -5.55
N GLY A 248 -18.03 -3.92 -5.72
CA GLY A 248 -17.10 -4.93 -6.22
C GLY A 248 -16.00 -5.34 -5.26
N ASP A 249 -15.96 -4.83 -4.02
CA ASP A 249 -14.92 -5.19 -3.05
C ASP A 249 -15.14 -6.62 -2.54
N PRO A 250 -14.24 -7.58 -2.86
CA PRO A 250 -14.43 -8.98 -2.49
C PRO A 250 -14.18 -9.26 -1.00
N VAL A 251 -13.60 -8.32 -0.27
CA VAL A 251 -13.19 -8.51 1.13
C VAL A 251 -14.09 -7.74 2.11
N TYR A 252 -14.39 -6.48 1.77
CA TYR A 252 -15.11 -5.53 2.62
C TYR A 252 -16.47 -5.12 2.06
N GLY A 253 -16.79 -5.58 0.83
CA GLY A 253 -18.03 -5.26 0.14
C GLY A 253 -19.26 -5.76 0.89
N GLY A 254 -20.03 -5.16 1.56
CA GLY A 254 -21.19 -5.56 2.35
C GLY A 254 -22.31 -6.29 1.54
N ARG A 255 -23.54 -6.22 2.04
CA ARG A 255 -24.70 -6.73 1.32
C ARG A 255 -24.89 -5.97 0.02
N PHE A 256 -24.99 -6.71 -1.05
CA PHE A 256 -25.33 -6.21 -2.36
C PHE A 256 -26.66 -5.42 -2.33
N ARG A 257 -26.65 -4.20 -2.86
CA ARG A 257 -27.87 -3.37 -2.94
C ARG A 257 -28.17 -3.06 -4.40
N ILE A 258 -29.38 -3.46 -4.81
CA ILE A 258 -29.91 -3.15 -6.13
C ILE A 258 -31.03 -2.13 -5.95
N PRO A 259 -31.04 -1.03 -6.71
CA PRO A 259 -32.20 -0.14 -6.75
C PRO A 259 -33.44 -0.91 -7.20
N PRO A 260 -34.61 -0.67 -6.63
CA PRO A 260 -35.85 -1.26 -7.15
C PRO A 260 -36.04 -0.93 -8.63
N VAL A 261 -36.51 -1.91 -9.42
CA VAL A 261 -36.77 -1.73 -10.87
C VAL A 261 -35.53 -1.33 -11.68
N ALA A 262 -34.32 -1.67 -11.21
CA ALA A 262 -33.10 -1.44 -11.97
C ALA A 262 -33.06 -2.29 -13.24
N SER A 263 -32.37 -1.76 -14.28
CA SER A 263 -32.17 -2.52 -15.52
C SER A 263 -31.37 -3.79 -15.28
N GLN A 264 -31.62 -4.85 -16.07
CA GLN A 264 -30.83 -6.09 -15.97
C GLN A 264 -29.35 -5.84 -16.16
N THR A 265 -28.98 -4.93 -17.07
CA THR A 265 -27.58 -4.56 -17.33
C THR A 265 -26.93 -3.97 -16.08
N LEU A 266 -27.58 -3.04 -15.38
CA LEU A 266 -27.06 -2.49 -14.13
C LEU A 266 -26.93 -3.57 -13.05
N VAL A 267 -27.95 -4.42 -12.90
CA VAL A 267 -27.93 -5.51 -11.92
C VAL A 267 -26.77 -6.46 -12.18
N GLN A 268 -26.56 -6.86 -13.43
CA GLN A 268 -25.46 -7.74 -13.81
C GLN A 268 -24.10 -7.04 -13.58
N THR A 269 -23.92 -5.81 -14.03
CA THR A 269 -22.69 -5.05 -13.84
C THR A 269 -22.34 -4.91 -12.35
N LEU A 270 -23.30 -4.58 -11.50
CA LEU A 270 -23.08 -4.49 -10.06
C LEU A 270 -22.69 -5.83 -9.42
N ARG A 271 -23.24 -6.96 -9.89
CA ARG A 271 -22.93 -8.30 -9.38
C ARG A 271 -21.54 -8.78 -9.81
N GLU A 272 -21.17 -8.46 -11.02
CA GLU A 272 -19.96 -8.98 -11.68
C GLU A 272 -18.82 -7.97 -11.71
N PHE A 273 -19.00 -6.81 -11.03
CA PHE A 273 -17.92 -5.80 -11.00
C PHE A 273 -16.62 -6.43 -10.47
N PRO A 274 -15.54 -6.47 -11.26
CA PRO A 274 -14.46 -7.46 -11.06
C PRO A 274 -13.52 -7.13 -9.89
N ARG A 275 -13.63 -5.95 -9.30
CA ARG A 275 -12.69 -5.42 -8.31
C ARG A 275 -13.35 -4.35 -7.45
N GLN A 276 -12.69 -3.89 -6.39
CA GLN A 276 -13.14 -2.69 -5.71
C GLN A 276 -13.16 -1.49 -6.67
N ALA A 277 -14.29 -0.82 -6.77
CA ALA A 277 -14.45 0.41 -7.55
C ALA A 277 -13.67 1.57 -6.89
N LEU A 278 -12.33 1.53 -7.04
CA LEU A 278 -11.37 2.44 -6.43
C LEU A 278 -10.26 2.77 -7.42
N HIS A 279 -9.99 4.07 -7.58
CA HIS A 279 -9.01 4.57 -8.52
C HIS A 279 -8.22 5.75 -7.91
N ALA A 280 -6.90 5.70 -7.97
CA ALA A 280 -6.00 6.77 -7.52
C ALA A 280 -5.97 7.88 -8.59
N ARG A 281 -6.88 8.85 -8.47
CA ARG A 281 -7.20 9.84 -9.48
C ARG A 281 -6.18 10.98 -9.58
N PHE A 282 -5.70 11.48 -8.42
CA PHE A 282 -4.77 12.60 -8.36
C PHE A 282 -3.63 12.29 -7.39
N LEU A 283 -2.44 12.69 -7.80
CA LEU A 283 -1.22 12.62 -7.00
C LEU A 283 -0.52 13.97 -7.03
N GLU A 284 -0.21 14.54 -5.86
CA GLU A 284 0.56 15.76 -5.76
C GLU A 284 1.68 15.60 -4.73
N LEU A 285 2.87 16.04 -5.07
CA LEU A 285 4.04 16.01 -4.18
C LEU A 285 5.03 17.11 -4.56
N ASP A 286 5.97 17.39 -3.66
CA ASP A 286 7.09 18.24 -3.98
C ASP A 286 8.18 17.39 -4.64
N HIS A 287 8.63 17.80 -5.81
CA HIS A 287 9.64 17.04 -6.55
C HIS A 287 10.93 16.90 -5.73
N PRO A 288 11.43 15.67 -5.50
CA PRO A 288 12.49 15.43 -4.53
C PRO A 288 13.83 16.13 -4.84
N ALA A 289 14.12 16.44 -6.09
CA ALA A 289 15.32 17.16 -6.46
C ALA A 289 15.12 18.68 -6.48
N THR A 290 14.03 19.16 -7.09
CA THR A 290 13.81 20.58 -7.35
C THR A 290 12.98 21.29 -6.27
N GLY A 291 12.22 20.55 -5.46
CA GLY A 291 11.27 21.10 -4.50
C GLY A 291 10.00 21.70 -5.13
N VAL A 292 9.87 21.67 -6.45
CA VAL A 292 8.70 22.20 -7.14
C VAL A 292 7.48 21.32 -6.87
N ARG A 293 6.34 21.91 -6.52
CA ARG A 293 5.07 21.20 -6.36
C ARG A 293 4.56 20.71 -7.69
N MET A 294 4.41 19.40 -7.84
CA MET A 294 3.93 18.76 -9.06
C MET A 294 2.61 18.03 -8.79
N LYS A 295 1.78 17.96 -9.82
CA LYS A 295 0.47 17.31 -9.79
C LYS A 295 0.26 16.50 -11.06
N TRP A 296 -0.27 15.29 -10.89
CA TRP A 296 -0.70 14.41 -11.98
C TRP A 296 -2.15 13.99 -11.76
N GLU A 297 -2.80 13.70 -12.87
CA GLU A 297 -4.15 13.19 -12.93
C GLU A 297 -4.18 11.97 -13.86
N SER A 298 -4.85 10.88 -13.45
CA SER A 298 -5.11 9.71 -14.27
C SER A 298 -6.59 9.70 -14.68
N PRO A 299 -6.96 9.39 -15.93
CA PRO A 299 -8.36 9.25 -16.32
C PRO A 299 -9.01 8.08 -15.57
N LEU A 300 -10.33 8.17 -15.34
CA LEU A 300 -11.09 7.05 -14.78
C LEU A 300 -11.06 5.87 -15.77
N PRO A 301 -10.81 4.63 -15.30
CA PRO A 301 -10.76 3.46 -16.16
C PRO A 301 -12.15 3.10 -16.72
N GLU A 302 -12.16 2.39 -17.84
CA GLU A 302 -13.38 2.09 -18.60
C GLU A 302 -14.46 1.37 -17.77
N ASP A 303 -14.07 0.40 -16.94
CA ASP A 303 -15.01 -0.31 -16.07
C ASP A 303 -15.70 0.61 -15.06
N PHE A 304 -14.94 1.58 -14.53
CA PHE A 304 -15.45 2.57 -13.60
C PHE A 304 -16.40 3.57 -14.32
N LEU A 305 -16.01 4.05 -15.49
CA LEU A 305 -16.84 4.93 -16.33
C LEU A 305 -18.13 4.24 -16.77
N TRP A 306 -18.04 2.96 -17.15
CA TRP A 306 -19.21 2.17 -17.51
C TRP A 306 -20.21 2.08 -16.37
N LEU A 307 -19.73 1.72 -15.17
CA LEU A 307 -20.58 1.66 -13.98
C LEU A 307 -21.24 3.01 -13.67
N LEU A 308 -20.48 4.13 -13.75
CA LEU A 308 -21.04 5.47 -13.55
C LEU A 308 -22.13 5.77 -14.58
N SER A 309 -21.95 5.42 -15.84
CA SER A 309 -22.93 5.66 -16.89
C SER A 309 -24.24 4.93 -16.61
N LEU A 310 -24.19 3.67 -16.20
CA LEU A 310 -25.35 2.88 -15.85
C LEU A 310 -26.09 3.42 -14.61
N LEU A 311 -25.36 3.86 -13.61
CA LEU A 311 -25.95 4.47 -12.41
C LEU A 311 -26.65 5.80 -12.72
N ARG A 312 -26.12 6.59 -13.66
CA ARG A 312 -26.77 7.80 -14.16
C ARG A 312 -28.05 7.50 -14.92
N GLN A 313 -28.00 6.55 -15.86
CA GLN A 313 -29.17 6.11 -16.62
C GLN A 313 -30.29 5.57 -15.69
N ASP A 314 -29.95 4.77 -14.67
CA ASP A 314 -30.90 4.27 -13.70
C ASP A 314 -31.56 5.40 -12.90
N ARG A 315 -30.80 6.41 -12.49
CA ARG A 315 -31.35 7.60 -11.81
C ARG A 315 -32.28 8.40 -12.71
N GLU A 316 -31.87 8.66 -13.94
CA GLU A 316 -32.67 9.43 -14.92
C GLU A 316 -33.97 8.72 -15.26
N ALA A 317 -33.94 7.42 -15.49
CA ALA A 317 -35.12 6.62 -15.78
C ALA A 317 -36.14 6.58 -14.63
N PHE A 318 -35.71 6.85 -13.38
CA PHE A 318 -36.58 6.86 -12.22
C PHE A 318 -37.19 8.22 -11.91
N VAL A 319 -36.59 9.33 -12.37
CA VAL A 319 -37.05 10.70 -12.15
C VAL A 319 -38.10 11.11 -13.22
N GLY A 320 -38.17 10.39 -14.33
CA GLY A 320 -39.22 10.56 -15.37
C GLY A 320 -40.42 9.69 -15.09
#